data_02de66bf8b4224bf5fd3b84a5e6f119c
#
_entry.id   02de66bf8b4224bf5fd3b84a5e6f119c
#
_cell.length_a   1.000
_cell.length_b   1.000
_cell.length_c   1.000
_cell.angle_alpha   90.00
_cell.angle_beta   90.00
_cell.angle_gamma   90.00
#
_symmetry.space_group_name_H-M   'P 1'
#
loop_
_entity.id
_entity.type
_entity.pdbx_description
1 polymer ?
#
loop_
_entity_poly.entity_id
_entity_poly.type
_entity_poly.pdbx_seq_one_letter_code
_entity_poly.pdbx_strand_id
1 'polypeptide(L)'
;MGIQYLKKAVKTASTDDTKTRDIVQNLLSELEKSKEDGCKELTKKFDKFDGEIVVSKEKINEINKSLDQKTKDDIQFSYERVRKFAEAQLKNYGQDFEVELSKGLYAGQKLVPVNTAGCYIPGGRYAHIASAVMSVTTCLLYTSDAADEHGC
;
A
#
# COMPACT_ATOMS: atom_id res chain seq x y z
N MET A 1 -40.47 17.10 12.51
CA MET A 1 -40.11 15.82 13.11
C MET A 1 -38.61 15.88 13.50
N GLY A 2 -38.30 15.65 14.77
CA GLY A 2 -36.92 15.65 15.23
C GLY A 2 -36.21 14.34 14.83
N ILE A 3 -34.90 14.40 14.52
CA ILE A 3 -34.10 13.22 14.22
C ILE A 3 -33.92 12.41 15.51
N GLN A 4 -34.38 11.16 15.51
CA GLN A 4 -34.16 10.23 16.62
C GLN A 4 -33.01 9.31 16.28
N TYR A 5 -31.92 9.40 17.07
CA TYR A 5 -30.78 8.51 16.91
C TYR A 5 -31.05 7.18 17.61
N LEU A 6 -31.13 6.09 16.88
CA LEU A 6 -31.31 4.74 17.40
C LEU A 6 -30.07 4.24 18.12
N LYS A 7 -28.90 4.70 17.70
CA LYS A 7 -27.59 4.40 18.34
C LYS A 7 -26.65 5.56 18.10
N LYS A 8 -26.03 6.07 19.15
CA LYS A 8 -24.93 7.02 19.04
C LYS A 8 -23.61 6.25 19.12
N ALA A 9 -22.72 6.44 18.14
CA ALA A 9 -21.36 5.92 18.26
C ALA A 9 -20.66 6.64 19.41
N VAL A 10 -20.08 5.86 20.29
CA VAL A 10 -19.18 6.40 21.32
C VAL A 10 -17.88 6.78 20.58
N LYS A 11 -17.50 8.05 20.64
CA LYS A 11 -16.17 8.47 20.15
C LYS A 11 -15.13 7.70 20.97
N THR A 12 -14.46 6.77 20.36
CA THR A 12 -13.32 6.09 20.99
C THR A 12 -12.15 7.08 21.03
N ALA A 13 -11.34 7.00 22.08
CA ALA A 13 -10.16 7.85 22.27
C ALA A 13 -9.18 7.85 21.08
N SER A 14 -9.26 6.84 20.18
CA SER A 14 -8.45 6.72 18.99
C SER A 14 -8.68 7.79 17.91
N THR A 15 -9.79 8.51 17.95
CA THR A 15 -10.08 9.56 16.96
C THR A 15 -9.61 10.96 17.38
N ASP A 16 -9.17 11.13 18.62
CA ASP A 16 -8.79 12.43 19.19
C ASP A 16 -7.49 12.37 20.01
N ASP A 17 -6.66 11.36 19.73
CA ASP A 17 -5.38 11.18 20.43
C ASP A 17 -4.30 12.10 19.85
N THR A 18 -4.29 13.34 20.31
CA THR A 18 -3.27 14.34 19.97
C THR A 18 -1.87 13.85 20.32
N LYS A 19 -1.71 13.10 21.42
CA LYS A 19 -0.41 12.55 21.85
C LYS A 19 0.15 11.55 20.84
N THR A 20 -0.67 10.64 20.34
CA THR A 20 -0.23 9.68 19.32
C THR A 20 0.12 10.40 18.02
N ARG A 21 -0.66 11.40 17.66
CA ARG A 21 -0.37 12.23 16.48
C ARG A 21 0.96 12.96 16.61
N ASP A 22 1.21 13.59 17.74
CA ASP A 22 2.45 14.32 18.01
C ASP A 22 3.66 13.37 17.99
N ILE A 23 3.54 12.18 18.58
CA ILE A 23 4.59 11.16 18.55
C ILE A 23 4.89 10.75 17.10
N VAL A 24 3.86 10.44 16.30
CA VAL A 24 4.04 10.04 14.91
C VAL A 24 4.64 11.19 14.08
N GLN A 25 4.16 12.43 14.27
CA GLN A 25 4.69 13.59 13.56
C GLN A 25 6.17 13.83 13.88
N ASN A 26 6.57 13.68 15.14
CA ASN A 26 7.97 13.80 15.56
C ASN A 26 8.83 12.69 14.93
N LEU A 27 8.37 11.43 14.95
CA LEU A 27 9.06 10.31 14.31
C LEU A 27 9.23 10.53 12.80
N LEU A 28 8.19 10.99 12.11
CA LEU A 28 8.29 11.30 10.67
C LEU A 28 9.27 12.43 10.39
N SER A 29 9.26 13.49 11.21
CA SER A 29 10.21 14.61 11.07
C SER A 29 11.66 14.20 11.36
N GLU A 30 11.86 13.25 12.26
CA GLU A 30 13.17 12.68 12.56
C GLU A 30 13.65 11.80 11.40
N LEU A 31 12.78 10.94 10.87
CA LEU A 31 13.08 10.09 9.71
C LEU A 31 13.39 10.89 8.46
N GLU A 32 12.69 12.00 8.22
CA GLU A 32 12.96 12.88 7.08
C GLU A 32 14.40 13.43 7.10
N LYS A 33 14.96 13.67 8.30
CA LYS A 33 16.33 14.15 8.51
C LYS A 33 17.36 13.04 8.47
N SER A 34 17.10 11.95 9.19
CA SER A 34 18.03 10.82 9.37
C SER A 34 17.98 9.78 8.27
N LYS A 35 16.91 9.78 7.45
CA LYS A 35 16.73 8.90 6.29
C LYS A 35 16.90 7.41 6.67
N GLU A 36 17.75 6.69 5.94
CA GLU A 36 17.97 5.26 6.11
C GLU A 36 18.55 4.90 7.49
N ASP A 37 19.47 5.70 8.00
CA ASP A 37 20.06 5.46 9.32
C ASP A 37 19.01 5.53 10.44
N GLY A 38 18.10 6.51 10.37
CA GLY A 38 16.98 6.59 11.29
C GLY A 38 16.02 5.42 11.17
N CYS A 39 15.77 4.92 9.97
CA CYS A 39 14.98 3.70 9.79
C CYS A 39 15.64 2.50 10.46
N LYS A 40 16.96 2.32 10.32
CA LYS A 40 17.70 1.24 10.98
C LYS A 40 17.61 1.33 12.51
N GLU A 41 17.78 2.52 13.07
CA GLU A 41 17.67 2.76 14.52
C GLU A 41 16.26 2.45 15.02
N LEU A 42 15.22 2.92 14.33
CA LEU A 42 13.84 2.67 14.73
C LEU A 42 13.47 1.19 14.61
N THR A 43 13.89 0.51 13.56
CA THR A 43 13.69 -0.93 13.36
C THR A 43 14.36 -1.73 14.48
N LYS A 44 15.59 -1.37 14.86
CA LYS A 44 16.28 -1.97 15.99
C LYS A 44 15.55 -1.72 17.32
N LYS A 45 15.05 -0.52 17.51
CA LYS A 45 14.36 -0.11 18.74
C LYS A 45 13.00 -0.78 18.91
N PHE A 46 12.17 -0.79 17.86
CA PHE A 46 10.77 -1.24 17.94
C PHE A 46 10.61 -2.71 17.57
N ASP A 47 11.27 -3.17 16.51
CA ASP A 47 11.13 -4.52 15.99
C ASP A 47 12.21 -5.47 16.49
N LYS A 48 13.23 -4.92 17.22
CA LYS A 48 14.42 -5.66 17.67
C LYS A 48 15.14 -6.38 16.56
N PHE A 49 15.10 -5.81 15.37
CA PHE A 49 15.74 -6.30 14.18
C PHE A 49 16.98 -5.47 13.88
N ASP A 50 18.12 -6.12 13.72
CA ASP A 50 19.45 -5.52 13.49
C ASP A 50 20.05 -5.99 12.14
N GLY A 51 19.18 -6.31 11.18
CA GLY A 51 19.58 -6.73 9.84
C GLY A 51 19.44 -5.60 8.81
N GLU A 52 19.79 -5.91 7.57
CA GLU A 52 19.59 -4.99 6.45
C GLU A 52 18.10 -4.80 6.18
N ILE A 53 17.66 -3.54 6.09
CA ILE A 53 16.26 -3.17 5.81
C ILE A 53 15.94 -3.47 4.36
N VAL A 54 16.89 -3.22 3.45
CA VAL A 54 16.73 -3.50 2.02
C VAL A 54 17.22 -4.90 1.71
N VAL A 55 16.33 -5.75 1.25
CA VAL A 55 16.69 -7.13 0.87
C VAL A 55 17.41 -7.12 -0.47
N SER A 56 18.62 -7.66 -0.52
CA SER A 56 19.43 -7.72 -1.75
C SER A 56 18.84 -8.68 -2.79
N LYS A 57 19.17 -8.46 -4.07
CA LYS A 57 18.76 -9.35 -5.17
C LYS A 57 19.30 -10.78 -4.98
N GLU A 58 20.50 -10.90 -4.45
CA GLU A 58 21.15 -12.19 -4.14
C GLU A 58 20.34 -12.94 -3.10
N LYS A 59 19.90 -12.24 -2.04
CA LYS A 59 19.08 -12.84 -0.98
C LYS A 59 17.70 -13.24 -1.48
N ILE A 60 17.07 -12.44 -2.33
CA ILE A 60 15.80 -12.78 -2.99
C ILE A 60 15.97 -14.06 -3.83
N ASN A 61 17.04 -14.16 -4.61
CA ASN A 61 17.32 -15.33 -5.42
C ASN A 61 17.60 -16.59 -4.60
N GLU A 62 18.31 -16.46 -3.47
CA GLU A 62 18.53 -17.55 -2.53
C GLU A 62 17.21 -18.09 -1.97
N ILE A 63 16.36 -17.17 -1.46
CA ILE A 63 15.05 -17.52 -0.91
C ILE A 63 14.19 -18.19 -1.98
N ASN A 64 14.15 -17.63 -3.18
CA ASN A 64 13.36 -18.20 -4.27
C ASN A 64 13.82 -19.63 -4.63
N LYS A 65 15.10 -19.93 -4.58
CA LYS A 65 15.60 -21.28 -4.80
C LYS A 65 15.23 -22.25 -3.66
N SER A 66 15.11 -21.77 -2.44
CA SER A 66 14.78 -22.58 -1.27
C SER A 66 13.30 -22.93 -1.16
N LEU A 67 12.42 -22.20 -1.85
CA LEU A 67 10.97 -22.47 -1.84
C LEU A 67 10.66 -23.74 -2.63
N ASP A 68 9.81 -24.58 -2.06
CA ASP A 68 9.27 -25.74 -2.76
C ASP A 68 8.35 -25.35 -3.91
N GLN A 69 8.20 -26.25 -4.88
CA GLN A 69 7.42 -25.97 -6.09
C GLN A 69 5.94 -25.73 -5.78
N LYS A 70 5.37 -26.46 -4.80
CA LYS A 70 3.97 -26.28 -4.43
C LYS A 70 3.70 -24.85 -3.92
N THR A 71 4.57 -24.32 -3.07
CA THR A 71 4.46 -22.96 -2.57
C THR A 71 4.54 -21.93 -3.71
N LYS A 72 5.43 -22.14 -4.68
CA LYS A 72 5.53 -21.27 -5.87
C LYS A 72 4.24 -21.32 -6.70
N ASP A 73 3.70 -22.51 -6.93
CA ASP A 73 2.47 -22.70 -7.71
C ASP A 73 1.26 -22.05 -7.00
N ASP A 74 1.16 -22.18 -5.67
CA ASP A 74 0.10 -21.56 -4.88
C ASP A 74 0.18 -20.01 -4.92
N ILE A 75 1.37 -19.45 -4.88
CA ILE A 75 1.60 -17.99 -5.04
C ILE A 75 1.21 -17.56 -6.45
N GLN A 76 1.69 -18.26 -7.47
CA GLN A 76 1.39 -17.96 -8.87
C GLN A 76 -0.13 -18.02 -9.14
N PHE A 77 -0.78 -19.06 -8.61
CA PHE A 77 -2.23 -19.19 -8.70
C PHE A 77 -2.98 -18.01 -8.11
N SER A 78 -2.54 -17.53 -6.94
CA SER A 78 -3.13 -16.37 -6.28
C SER A 78 -2.89 -15.08 -7.06
N TYR A 79 -1.65 -14.87 -7.52
CA TYR A 79 -1.26 -13.72 -8.33
C TYR A 79 -2.10 -13.57 -9.59
N GLU A 80 -2.25 -14.64 -10.38
CA GLU A 80 -3.02 -14.61 -11.63
C GLU A 80 -4.48 -14.19 -11.43
N ARG A 81 -5.10 -14.62 -10.33
CA ARG A 81 -6.49 -14.27 -10.01
C ARG A 81 -6.65 -12.83 -9.59
N VAL A 82 -5.76 -12.37 -8.71
CA VAL A 82 -5.76 -10.99 -8.27
C VAL A 82 -5.49 -10.07 -9.47
N ARG A 83 -4.49 -10.39 -10.29
CA ARG A 83 -4.17 -9.63 -11.49
C ARG A 83 -5.34 -9.56 -12.47
N LYS A 84 -5.94 -10.69 -12.79
CA LYS A 84 -7.10 -10.76 -13.70
C LYS A 84 -8.27 -9.92 -13.21
N PHE A 85 -8.54 -9.95 -11.91
CA PHE A 85 -9.60 -9.13 -11.32
C PHE A 85 -9.26 -7.63 -11.36
N ALA A 86 -8.05 -7.26 -10.99
CA ALA A 86 -7.59 -5.88 -11.02
C ALA A 86 -7.56 -5.29 -12.44
N GLU A 87 -7.17 -6.08 -13.44
CA GLU A 87 -7.25 -5.67 -14.86
C GLU A 87 -8.71 -5.43 -15.31
N ALA A 88 -9.64 -6.27 -14.85
CA ALA A 88 -11.06 -6.06 -15.12
C ALA A 88 -11.61 -4.81 -14.43
N GLN A 89 -11.18 -4.54 -13.20
CA GLN A 89 -11.53 -3.29 -12.49
C GLN A 89 -10.98 -2.07 -13.23
N LEU A 90 -9.71 -2.09 -13.63
CA LEU A 90 -9.09 -0.97 -14.36
C LEU A 90 -9.84 -0.62 -15.63
N LYS A 91 -10.28 -1.62 -16.40
CA LYS A 91 -11.11 -1.42 -17.60
C LYS A 91 -12.46 -0.75 -17.32
N ASN A 92 -12.98 -0.89 -16.09
CA ASN A 92 -14.26 -0.33 -15.67
C ASN A 92 -14.14 1.01 -14.92
N TYR A 93 -12.92 1.49 -14.66
CA TYR A 93 -12.71 2.77 -13.96
C TYR A 93 -13.15 4.00 -14.77
N GLY A 94 -13.56 3.81 -15.99
CA GLY A 94 -13.99 4.88 -16.88
C GLY A 94 -12.80 5.68 -17.43
N GLN A 95 -13.14 6.54 -18.35
CA GLN A 95 -12.17 7.48 -18.95
C GLN A 95 -12.32 8.85 -18.27
N ASP A 96 -11.34 9.70 -18.46
CA ASP A 96 -11.46 11.11 -18.14
C ASP A 96 -12.69 11.68 -18.86
N PHE A 97 -13.50 12.46 -18.17
CA PHE A 97 -14.61 13.16 -18.78
C PHE A 97 -14.75 14.56 -18.17
N GLU A 98 -15.29 15.45 -18.98
CA GLU A 98 -15.67 16.80 -18.56
C GLU A 98 -17.03 17.14 -19.17
N VAL A 99 -17.89 17.80 -18.42
CA VAL A 99 -19.22 18.23 -18.83
C VAL A 99 -19.48 19.68 -18.41
N GLU A 100 -20.02 20.48 -19.30
CA GLU A 100 -20.46 21.82 -18.97
C GLU A 100 -21.83 21.76 -18.28
N LEU A 101 -21.88 22.14 -17.01
CA LEU A 101 -23.10 22.13 -16.20
C LEU A 101 -23.94 23.41 -16.42
N SER A 102 -23.28 24.51 -16.68
CA SER A 102 -23.85 25.77 -17.10
C SER A 102 -22.78 26.58 -17.82
N LYS A 103 -23.14 27.63 -18.53
CA LYS A 103 -22.20 28.43 -19.32
C LYS A 103 -20.95 28.83 -18.50
N GLY A 104 -19.80 28.27 -18.86
CA GLY A 104 -18.51 28.52 -18.22
C GLY A 104 -18.28 27.76 -16.92
N LEU A 105 -19.20 26.86 -16.50
CA LEU A 105 -19.02 25.99 -15.34
C LEU A 105 -18.88 24.53 -15.81
N TYR A 106 -17.67 24.01 -15.62
CA TYR A 106 -17.32 22.63 -15.99
C TYR A 106 -17.08 21.77 -14.77
N ALA A 107 -17.50 20.52 -14.84
CA ALA A 107 -17.17 19.50 -13.85
C ALA A 107 -16.75 18.20 -14.56
N GLY A 108 -15.82 17.48 -13.98
CA GLY A 108 -15.29 16.27 -14.60
C GLY A 108 -14.57 15.38 -13.63
N GLN A 109 -14.05 14.29 -14.17
CA GLN A 109 -13.21 13.33 -13.48
C GLN A 109 -11.93 13.14 -14.30
N LYS A 110 -10.80 13.13 -13.62
CA LYS A 110 -9.50 12.83 -14.21
C LYS A 110 -8.81 11.73 -13.42
N LEU A 111 -8.32 10.73 -14.12
CA LEU A 111 -7.48 9.69 -13.54
C LEU A 111 -6.04 10.19 -13.52
N VAL A 112 -5.47 10.31 -12.32
CA VAL A 112 -4.08 10.74 -12.16
C VAL A 112 -3.28 9.58 -11.57
N PRO A 113 -2.45 8.90 -12.38
CA PRO A 113 -1.61 7.83 -11.87
C PRO A 113 -0.55 8.39 -10.92
N VAL A 114 -0.17 7.62 -9.93
CA VAL A 114 0.96 7.94 -9.05
C VAL A 114 2.24 7.36 -9.63
N ASN A 115 3.34 8.12 -9.55
CA ASN A 115 4.64 7.68 -10.09
C ASN A 115 5.30 6.62 -9.21
N THR A 116 5.10 6.71 -7.90
CA THR A 116 5.71 5.79 -6.93
C THR A 116 4.73 5.51 -5.82
N ALA A 117 4.58 4.25 -5.46
CA ALA A 117 3.72 3.83 -4.35
C ALA A 117 4.44 2.82 -3.47
N GLY A 118 4.26 2.93 -2.16
CA GLY A 118 4.75 1.97 -1.18
C GLY A 118 3.64 0.99 -0.78
N CYS A 119 3.92 -0.30 -0.84
CA CYS A 119 3.03 -1.34 -0.38
C CYS A 119 3.42 -1.79 1.02
N TYR A 120 2.64 -1.42 2.03
CA TYR A 120 2.85 -1.92 3.38
C TYR A 120 2.23 -3.31 3.54
N ILE A 121 3.07 -4.28 3.87
CA ILE A 121 2.64 -5.63 4.18
C ILE A 121 2.83 -5.86 5.68
N PRO A 122 1.75 -6.09 6.44
CA PRO A 122 1.88 -6.31 7.86
C PRO A 122 2.73 -7.56 8.14
N GLY A 123 3.66 -7.43 9.08
CA GLY A 123 4.47 -8.52 9.60
C GLY A 123 3.90 -9.06 10.93
N GLY A 124 4.52 -10.05 11.50
CA GLY A 124 4.18 -10.58 12.81
C GLY A 124 4.34 -12.10 12.91
N ARG A 125 3.36 -12.79 13.45
CA ARG A 125 3.44 -14.22 13.70
C ARG A 125 3.45 -15.08 12.43
N TYR A 126 2.96 -14.55 11.33
CA TYR A 126 2.80 -15.27 10.05
C TYR A 126 3.26 -14.41 8.89
N ALA A 127 3.72 -15.06 7.83
CA ALA A 127 3.97 -14.42 6.55
C ALA A 127 2.62 -14.10 5.88
N HIS A 128 2.36 -12.82 5.63
CA HIS A 128 1.12 -12.36 4.99
C HIS A 128 1.24 -12.38 3.46
N ILE A 129 1.45 -13.56 2.88
CA ILE A 129 1.65 -13.75 1.44
C ILE A 129 0.47 -13.21 0.64
N ALA A 130 -0.76 -13.51 1.06
CA ALA A 130 -1.96 -13.03 0.40
C ALA A 130 -2.03 -11.50 0.38
N SER A 131 -1.66 -10.83 1.49
CA SER A 131 -1.61 -9.37 1.56
C SER A 131 -0.56 -8.79 0.60
N ALA A 132 0.60 -9.44 0.49
CA ALA A 132 1.63 -9.05 -0.45
C ALA A 132 1.14 -9.16 -1.90
N VAL A 133 0.57 -10.31 -2.27
CA VAL A 133 0.02 -10.53 -3.62
C VAL A 133 -1.07 -9.51 -3.94
N MET A 134 -2.02 -9.28 -3.03
CA MET A 134 -3.12 -8.34 -3.27
C MET A 134 -2.64 -6.90 -3.40
N SER A 135 -1.77 -6.44 -2.50
CA SER A 135 -1.32 -5.05 -2.48
C SER A 135 -0.36 -4.73 -3.63
N VAL A 136 0.65 -5.57 -3.84
CA VAL A 136 1.68 -5.31 -4.85
C VAL A 136 1.12 -5.47 -6.26
N THR A 137 0.33 -6.52 -6.53
CA THR A 137 -0.23 -6.76 -7.87
C THR A 137 -1.15 -5.62 -8.31
N THR A 138 -2.02 -5.14 -7.43
CA THR A 138 -2.92 -4.03 -7.75
C THR A 138 -2.17 -2.71 -7.88
N CYS A 139 -1.18 -2.47 -7.01
CA CYS A 139 -0.34 -1.29 -7.07
C CYS A 139 0.38 -1.17 -8.42
N LEU A 140 1.00 -2.25 -8.89
CA LEU A 140 1.70 -2.30 -10.18
C LEU A 140 0.81 -2.00 -11.37
N LEU A 141 -0.46 -2.40 -11.33
CA LEU A 141 -1.41 -2.15 -12.42
C LEU A 141 -1.94 -0.71 -12.45
N TYR A 142 -1.88 0.00 -11.32
CA TYR A 142 -2.49 1.33 -11.18
C TYR A 142 -1.48 2.47 -11.06
N THR A 143 -0.19 2.17 -11.15
CA THR A 143 0.87 3.17 -11.20
C THR A 143 1.27 3.47 -12.65
N SER A 144 1.84 4.65 -12.89
CA SER A 144 2.29 5.06 -14.24
C SER A 144 3.36 4.16 -14.81
N ASP A 145 4.16 3.51 -13.97
CA ASP A 145 5.25 2.61 -14.38
C ASP A 145 4.76 1.19 -14.70
N ALA A 146 3.46 0.92 -14.54
CA ALA A 146 2.86 -0.35 -14.93
C ALA A 146 2.92 -0.62 -16.44
N ALA A 147 3.18 0.41 -17.25
CA ALA A 147 3.40 0.29 -18.68
C ALA A 147 4.85 -0.10 -19.03
N ASP A 148 5.81 0.16 -18.14
CA ASP A 148 7.21 -0.19 -18.30
C ASP A 148 7.54 -1.35 -17.33
N GLU A 149 7.51 -2.56 -17.82
CA GLU A 149 7.64 -3.83 -17.06
C GLU A 149 8.96 -4.02 -16.28
N HIS A 150 9.72 -2.97 -15.99
CA HIS A 150 11.10 -3.13 -15.53
C HIS A 150 11.51 -2.34 -14.28
N GLY A 151 10.60 -1.97 -13.39
CA GLY A 151 11.00 -1.07 -12.31
C GLY A 151 10.32 -1.17 -10.96
N CYS A 152 10.03 -2.37 -10.43
CA CYS A 152 9.75 -2.54 -9.00
C CYS A 152 10.71 -3.51 -8.36
#